data_1ca5eebaf99a568b82f0524c9c44426c
#
_entry.id   1ca5eebaf99a568b82f0524c9c44426c
#
_cell.length_a   1.000
_cell.length_b   1.000
_cell.length_c   1.000
_cell.angle_alpha   90.00
_cell.angle_beta   90.00
_cell.angle_gamma   90.00
#
_symmetry.space_group_name_H-M   'P 1'
#
loop_
_entity.id
_entity.type
_entity.pdbx_description
1 polymer ?
#
loop_
_entity_poly.entity_id
_entity_poly.type
_entity_poly.pdbx_seq_one_letter_code
_entity_poly.pdbx_strand_id
1 'polypeptide(L)'
;MQLGRLIRVGVALSVLLLAKSDHAHAQYNGSIKNPPYTYEDPLPILGKKVAGRGIQFPLPWGVGLNYMFMKQPVDITNIKLGVNDSEMADMSGFIKIKSVQSKVHAANLRLDLWLLPFLNVYGMMNYIPKSTTSITLSEPFPLESGATQQVVGGGFGATAAFGFRGVWGTLDVNWTWNYAELVSGAVRTTLLTPRAGMEVKRWDKVALNLWIGAMAQFIGSETNGAIKLSDALGEPTGALVDKVNNWYGGLPPGQQAIFKPLVDRINSADPGSATIKYQLDKKVAQTWNMLIGGQLEINKYWFVRAEVGVIKRTSCLVGLNYRFGTPGF
;
A
#
# COMPACT_ATOMS: atom_id res chain seq x y z
N MET A 1 18.63 -2.76 -21.88
CA MET A 1 18.70 -4.09 -22.53
C MET A 1 18.56 -5.27 -21.57
N GLN A 2 18.73 -5.12 -20.26
CA GLN A 2 18.59 -6.22 -19.27
C GLN A 2 17.15 -6.50 -18.79
N LEU A 3 16.28 -5.50 -18.77
CA LEU A 3 14.90 -5.65 -18.30
C LEU A 3 14.05 -6.54 -19.20
N GLY A 4 14.27 -6.48 -20.51
CA GLY A 4 13.56 -7.32 -21.48
C GLY A 4 13.94 -8.82 -21.40
N ARG A 5 15.11 -9.15 -20.87
CA ARG A 5 15.52 -10.55 -20.62
C ARG A 5 14.87 -11.13 -19.36
N LEU A 6 14.74 -10.33 -18.31
CA LEU A 6 14.08 -10.75 -17.06
C LEU A 6 12.58 -11.00 -17.27
N ILE A 7 11.90 -10.17 -18.07
CA ILE A 7 10.48 -10.36 -18.40
C ILE A 7 10.29 -11.64 -19.25
N ARG A 8 11.18 -11.90 -20.22
CA ARG A 8 11.12 -13.13 -21.05
C ARG A 8 11.42 -14.39 -20.24
N VAL A 9 12.31 -14.32 -19.26
CA VAL A 9 12.61 -15.44 -18.37
C VAL A 9 11.45 -15.68 -17.39
N GLY A 10 10.82 -14.62 -16.87
CA GLY A 10 9.64 -14.73 -16.00
C GLY A 10 8.43 -15.33 -16.72
N VAL A 11 8.15 -14.89 -17.96
CA VAL A 11 7.05 -15.43 -18.76
C VAL A 11 7.36 -16.87 -19.22
N ALA A 12 8.59 -17.17 -19.60
CA ALA A 12 8.99 -18.53 -19.98
C ALA A 12 8.94 -19.52 -18.80
N LEU A 13 9.31 -19.07 -17.58
CA LEU A 13 9.20 -19.88 -16.37
C LEU A 13 7.73 -20.12 -15.98
N SER A 14 6.86 -19.13 -16.17
CA SER A 14 5.40 -19.26 -15.94
C SER A 14 4.76 -20.23 -16.94
N VAL A 15 5.17 -20.20 -18.21
CA VAL A 15 4.67 -21.11 -19.25
C VAL A 15 5.20 -22.53 -19.05
N LEU A 16 6.45 -22.71 -18.60
CA LEU A 16 7.03 -24.02 -18.29
C LEU A 16 6.42 -24.67 -17.04
N LEU A 17 5.99 -23.89 -16.05
CA LEU A 17 5.26 -24.37 -14.87
C LEU A 17 3.84 -24.79 -15.21
N LEU A 18 3.21 -24.20 -16.23
CA LEU A 18 1.89 -24.55 -16.71
C LEU A 18 1.86 -25.89 -17.50
N ALA A 19 3.01 -26.34 -18.03
CA ALA A 19 3.08 -27.51 -18.92
C ALA A 19 3.26 -28.86 -18.20
N LYS A 20 3.41 -28.91 -16.86
CA LYS A 20 3.72 -30.14 -16.11
C LYS A 20 2.91 -30.39 -14.84
N SER A 21 1.65 -29.96 -14.74
CA SER A 21 0.86 -30.27 -13.55
C SER A 21 -0.41 -31.07 -13.84
N ASP A 22 -0.26 -32.37 -13.98
CA ASP A 22 -1.40 -33.29 -14.02
C ASP A 22 -2.09 -33.48 -12.63
N HIS A 23 -1.59 -32.83 -11.55
CA HIS A 23 -2.07 -33.02 -10.19
C HIS A 23 -2.09 -31.74 -9.33
N ALA A 24 -2.38 -30.57 -9.89
CA ALA A 24 -2.58 -29.38 -9.06
C ALA A 24 -4.01 -29.31 -8.53
N HIS A 25 -4.17 -29.54 -7.23
CA HIS A 25 -5.44 -29.34 -6.52
C HIS A 25 -5.40 -28.00 -5.78
N ALA A 26 -5.92 -26.94 -6.39
CA ALA A 26 -6.11 -25.68 -5.70
C ALA A 26 -7.26 -25.79 -4.69
N GLN A 27 -7.18 -25.05 -3.59
CA GLN A 27 -8.21 -24.98 -2.54
C GLN A 27 -9.60 -24.55 -3.08
N TYR A 28 -9.63 -23.95 -4.27
CA TYR A 28 -10.82 -23.60 -5.06
C TYR A 28 -10.94 -24.42 -6.33
N ASN A 29 -10.51 -25.65 -6.28
CA ASN A 29 -10.55 -26.51 -7.46
C ASN A 29 -12.01 -26.80 -7.85
N GLY A 30 -12.50 -26.14 -8.87
CA GLY A 30 -13.80 -26.43 -9.50
C GLY A 30 -13.86 -27.79 -10.23
N SER A 31 -12.79 -28.57 -10.19
CA SER A 31 -12.84 -29.97 -10.59
C SER A 31 -13.42 -30.80 -9.45
N ILE A 32 -14.65 -31.22 -9.59
CA ILE A 32 -15.38 -32.12 -8.70
C ILE A 32 -14.68 -33.49 -8.70
N LYS A 33 -13.59 -33.60 -7.94
CA LYS A 33 -12.86 -34.87 -7.78
C LYS A 33 -12.81 -35.34 -6.32
N ASN A 34 -13.19 -34.49 -5.38
CA ASN A 34 -13.31 -34.90 -3.99
C ASN A 34 -14.71 -35.50 -3.73
N PRO A 35 -14.81 -36.56 -2.93
CA PRO A 35 -16.11 -37.04 -2.51
C PRO A 35 -16.85 -35.92 -1.75
N PRO A 36 -18.19 -35.88 -1.85
CA PRO A 36 -19.02 -35.05 -1.00
C PRO A 36 -18.68 -35.29 0.47
N TYR A 37 -18.65 -34.22 1.26
CA TYR A 37 -18.37 -34.28 2.70
C TYR A 37 -19.42 -33.52 3.48
N THR A 38 -19.64 -33.96 4.74
CA THR A 38 -20.56 -33.29 5.65
C THR A 38 -19.96 -32.01 6.15
N TYR A 39 -20.70 -30.91 6.05
CA TYR A 39 -20.33 -29.61 6.54
C TYR A 39 -21.43 -29.13 7.50
N GLU A 40 -21.07 -28.93 8.77
CA GLU A 40 -22.03 -28.61 9.84
C GLU A 40 -22.06 -27.12 10.17
N ASP A 41 -20.95 -26.39 9.95
CA ASP A 41 -20.85 -24.96 10.24
C ASP A 41 -21.93 -24.16 9.48
N PRO A 42 -22.60 -23.17 10.13
CA PRO A 42 -23.60 -22.32 9.49
C PRO A 42 -23.01 -21.39 8.44
N LEU A 43 -21.71 -21.10 8.51
CA LEU A 43 -20.99 -20.22 7.59
C LEU A 43 -19.87 -20.98 6.85
N PRO A 44 -19.60 -20.63 5.58
CA PRO A 44 -20.29 -19.62 4.76
C PRO A 44 -21.73 -20.04 4.40
N ILE A 45 -22.60 -19.07 4.19
CA ILE A 45 -23.94 -19.30 3.65
C ILE A 45 -23.80 -20.10 2.34
N LEU A 46 -24.59 -21.15 2.15
CA LEU A 46 -24.47 -22.15 1.08
C LEU A 46 -23.30 -23.14 1.24
N GLY A 47 -22.54 -23.10 2.34
CA GLY A 47 -21.42 -24.01 2.58
C GLY A 47 -21.81 -25.47 2.47
N LYS A 48 -22.91 -25.90 3.12
CA LYS A 48 -23.45 -27.28 3.03
C LYS A 48 -23.74 -27.73 1.60
N LYS A 49 -24.31 -26.84 0.77
CA LYS A 49 -24.63 -27.12 -0.63
C LYS A 49 -23.37 -27.30 -1.49
N VAL A 50 -22.35 -26.53 -1.21
CA VAL A 50 -21.07 -26.54 -1.94
C VAL A 50 -20.22 -27.74 -1.51
N ALA A 51 -20.17 -28.06 -0.22
CA ALA A 51 -19.53 -29.26 0.34
C ALA A 51 -20.12 -30.53 -0.21
N GLY A 52 -21.45 -30.57 -0.34
CA GLY A 52 -22.16 -31.71 -0.97
C GLY A 52 -21.84 -31.91 -2.45
N ARG A 53 -21.14 -30.97 -3.09
CA ARG A 53 -20.57 -31.08 -4.45
C ARG A 53 -19.08 -31.43 -4.45
N GLY A 54 -18.47 -31.69 -3.29
CA GLY A 54 -17.06 -31.99 -3.15
C GLY A 54 -16.14 -30.80 -3.29
N ILE A 55 -16.66 -29.56 -3.24
CA ILE A 55 -15.85 -28.33 -3.32
C ILE A 55 -15.38 -27.99 -1.91
N GLN A 56 -14.06 -27.94 -1.73
CA GLN A 56 -13.44 -27.53 -0.46
C GLN A 56 -13.29 -26.02 -0.41
N PHE A 57 -13.48 -25.44 0.76
CA PHE A 57 -13.29 -24.02 1.06
C PHE A 57 -12.73 -23.85 2.48
N PRO A 58 -12.07 -22.72 2.78
CA PRO A 58 -11.44 -22.49 4.08
C PRO A 58 -12.49 -22.33 5.19
N LEU A 59 -12.06 -22.54 6.43
CA LEU A 59 -12.88 -22.24 7.62
C LEU A 59 -13.39 -20.80 7.58
N PRO A 60 -14.63 -20.53 8.06
CA PRO A 60 -15.31 -19.27 7.80
C PRO A 60 -14.62 -18.05 8.43
N TRP A 61 -14.17 -18.13 9.67
CA TRP A 61 -13.55 -17.01 10.36
C TRP A 61 -12.04 -16.99 10.20
N GLY A 62 -11.46 -15.80 10.14
CA GLY A 62 -10.02 -15.63 10.05
C GLY A 62 -9.51 -14.42 10.83
N VAL A 63 -8.34 -14.58 11.43
CA VAL A 63 -7.52 -13.51 12.02
C VAL A 63 -6.19 -13.52 11.32
N GLY A 64 -5.77 -12.39 10.77
CA GLY A 64 -4.50 -12.24 10.06
C GLY A 64 -3.67 -11.11 10.63
N LEU A 65 -2.40 -11.37 10.87
CA LEU A 65 -1.40 -10.37 11.19
C LEU A 65 -0.43 -10.28 10.00
N ASN A 66 -0.32 -9.08 9.43
CA ASN A 66 0.54 -8.84 8.29
C ASN A 66 1.55 -7.74 8.63
N TYR A 67 2.78 -7.91 8.14
CA TYR A 67 3.77 -6.87 8.08
C TYR A 67 4.06 -6.52 6.62
N MET A 68 4.11 -5.23 6.31
CA MET A 68 4.37 -4.74 4.96
C MET A 68 5.47 -3.68 5.00
N PHE A 69 6.46 -3.86 4.15
CA PHE A 69 7.39 -2.82 3.74
C PHE A 69 7.01 -2.33 2.35
N MET A 70 7.02 -1.00 2.14
CA MET A 70 6.77 -0.41 0.84
C MET A 70 7.65 0.81 0.60
N LYS A 71 8.20 0.89 -0.61
CA LYS A 71 8.93 2.05 -1.13
C LYS A 71 8.31 2.43 -2.48
N GLN A 72 7.83 3.68 -2.58
CA GLN A 72 7.15 4.14 -3.79
C GLN A 72 7.47 5.59 -4.13
N PRO A 73 7.62 5.94 -5.41
CA PRO A 73 7.65 7.32 -5.86
C PRO A 73 6.23 7.93 -5.77
N VAL A 74 6.19 9.22 -5.45
CA VAL A 74 4.97 10.03 -5.36
C VAL A 74 5.16 11.25 -6.25
N ASP A 75 4.15 11.61 -7.01
CA ASP A 75 4.11 12.86 -7.76
C ASP A 75 3.36 13.91 -6.95
N ILE A 76 3.92 15.12 -6.87
CA ILE A 76 3.27 16.30 -6.31
C ILE A 76 3.01 17.25 -7.47
N THR A 77 1.77 17.67 -7.64
CA THR A 77 1.35 18.51 -8.78
C THR A 77 1.09 19.96 -8.39
N ASN A 78 0.60 20.21 -7.17
CA ASN A 78 0.37 21.55 -6.64
C ASN A 78 1.02 21.68 -5.28
N ILE A 79 1.61 22.85 -5.02
CA ILE A 79 2.26 23.17 -3.76
C ILE A 79 1.81 24.55 -3.34
N LYS A 80 1.13 24.63 -2.20
CA LYS A 80 0.87 25.90 -1.51
C LYS A 80 1.55 25.87 -0.17
N LEU A 81 2.25 26.94 0.17
CA LEU A 81 2.98 27.09 1.42
C LEU A 81 2.58 28.36 2.14
N GLY A 82 2.55 28.29 3.46
CA GLY A 82 2.38 29.43 4.35
C GLY A 82 3.29 29.28 5.57
N VAL A 83 3.70 30.38 6.18
CA VAL A 83 4.50 30.39 7.39
C VAL A 83 3.62 30.85 8.55
N ASN A 84 3.60 30.08 9.63
CA ASN A 84 2.76 30.32 10.79
C ASN A 84 1.27 30.51 10.38
N ASP A 85 0.64 31.62 10.73
CA ASP A 85 -0.75 31.93 10.41
C ASP A 85 -0.95 32.73 9.12
N SER A 86 0.07 32.76 8.23
CA SER A 86 -0.09 33.45 6.96
C SER A 86 -1.00 32.71 5.98
N GLU A 87 -1.57 33.48 5.03
CA GLU A 87 -2.20 32.87 3.86
C GLU A 87 -1.19 32.02 3.08
N MET A 88 -1.65 30.91 2.55
CA MET A 88 -0.84 30.02 1.73
C MET A 88 -0.69 30.60 0.32
N ALA A 89 0.56 30.75 -0.12
CA ALA A 89 0.88 31.17 -1.47
C ALA A 89 1.08 29.95 -2.39
N ASP A 90 0.63 30.03 -3.63
CA ASP A 90 0.91 29.02 -4.65
C ASP A 90 2.38 29.09 -5.09
N MET A 91 3.11 28.02 -4.81
CA MET A 91 4.52 27.87 -5.10
C MET A 91 4.81 26.92 -6.26
N SER A 92 3.78 26.38 -6.92
CA SER A 92 3.90 25.35 -7.96
C SER A 92 4.74 25.78 -9.16
N GLY A 93 4.74 27.09 -9.49
CA GLY A 93 5.54 27.64 -10.59
C GLY A 93 7.02 27.88 -10.24
N PHE A 94 7.38 27.83 -8.95
CA PHE A 94 8.70 28.25 -8.47
C PHE A 94 9.48 27.08 -7.82
N ILE A 95 8.77 26.12 -7.25
CA ILE A 95 9.38 24.95 -6.65
C ILE A 95 9.35 23.81 -7.66
N LYS A 96 10.55 23.40 -8.10
CA LYS A 96 10.68 22.20 -8.94
C LYS A 96 11.16 21.02 -8.11
N ILE A 97 10.29 20.03 -8.02
CA ILE A 97 10.58 18.78 -7.32
C ILE A 97 11.28 17.83 -8.28
N LYS A 98 12.49 17.40 -7.93
CA LYS A 98 13.25 16.39 -8.67
C LYS A 98 12.72 14.99 -8.38
N SER A 99 12.42 14.68 -7.12
CA SER A 99 11.87 13.39 -6.72
C SER A 99 11.19 13.46 -5.36
N VAL A 100 10.13 12.68 -5.21
CA VAL A 100 9.52 12.39 -3.91
C VAL A 100 9.46 10.90 -3.73
N GLN A 101 9.91 10.43 -2.58
CA GLN A 101 9.91 9.01 -2.27
C GLN A 101 9.30 8.76 -0.90
N SER A 102 8.33 7.87 -0.84
CA SER A 102 7.73 7.40 0.40
C SER A 102 8.24 6.01 0.74
N LYS A 103 8.64 5.81 2.01
CA LYS A 103 9.00 4.52 2.61
C LYS A 103 8.08 4.27 3.80
N VAL A 104 7.46 3.11 3.83
CA VAL A 104 6.46 2.75 4.85
C VAL A 104 6.78 1.37 5.42
N HIS A 105 6.70 1.27 6.75
CA HIS A 105 6.71 0.01 7.49
C HIS A 105 5.39 -0.09 8.22
N ALA A 106 4.55 -1.04 7.86
CA ALA A 106 3.19 -1.17 8.38
C ALA A 106 2.96 -2.53 9.02
N ALA A 107 2.29 -2.55 10.16
CA ALA A 107 1.62 -3.71 10.72
C ALA A 107 0.12 -3.60 10.44
N ASN A 108 -0.51 -4.69 10.03
CA ASN A 108 -1.93 -4.76 9.74
C ASN A 108 -2.55 -5.94 10.46
N LEU A 109 -3.59 -5.69 11.24
CA LEU A 109 -4.47 -6.69 11.81
C LEU A 109 -5.73 -6.78 10.96
N ARG A 110 -6.06 -7.98 10.49
CA ARG A 110 -7.25 -8.27 9.69
C ARG A 110 -8.14 -9.28 10.40
N LEU A 111 -9.43 -8.99 10.46
CA LEU A 111 -10.47 -9.93 10.85
C LEU A 111 -11.35 -10.19 9.64
N ASP A 112 -11.52 -11.43 9.24
CA ASP A 112 -12.24 -11.77 8.03
C ASP A 112 -13.26 -12.89 8.23
N LEU A 113 -14.26 -12.88 7.35
CA LEU A 113 -15.36 -13.83 7.34
C LEU A 113 -15.68 -14.24 5.91
N TRP A 114 -15.67 -15.54 5.62
CA TRP A 114 -16.30 -16.08 4.42
C TRP A 114 -17.82 -16.05 4.59
N LEU A 115 -18.45 -15.01 4.06
CA LEU A 115 -19.90 -14.85 4.09
C LEU A 115 -20.58 -15.82 3.11
N LEU A 116 -19.98 -15.98 1.93
CA LEU A 116 -20.36 -16.95 0.90
C LEU A 116 -19.13 -17.77 0.52
N PRO A 117 -19.26 -18.98 -0.06
CA PRO A 117 -18.11 -19.79 -0.46
C PRO A 117 -17.15 -19.10 -1.42
N PHE A 118 -17.59 -18.05 -2.09
CA PHE A 118 -16.82 -17.24 -3.04
C PHE A 118 -16.62 -15.79 -2.60
N LEU A 119 -17.17 -15.38 -1.46
CA LEU A 119 -17.08 -13.99 -0.96
C LEU A 119 -16.61 -13.95 0.49
N ASN A 120 -15.44 -13.36 0.67
CA ASN A 120 -14.87 -13.03 1.98
C ASN A 120 -15.00 -11.53 2.22
N VAL A 121 -15.46 -11.15 3.40
CA VAL A 121 -15.53 -9.75 3.85
C VAL A 121 -14.64 -9.57 5.06
N TYR A 122 -14.08 -8.39 5.24
CA TYR A 122 -13.13 -8.17 6.33
C TYR A 122 -13.06 -6.73 6.81
N GLY A 123 -12.71 -6.58 8.09
CA GLY A 123 -12.22 -5.34 8.68
C GLY A 123 -10.71 -5.40 8.89
N MET A 124 -10.06 -4.25 8.90
CA MET A 124 -8.63 -4.15 9.15
C MET A 124 -8.28 -2.91 9.97
N MET A 125 -7.20 -3.05 10.75
CA MET A 125 -6.53 -1.96 11.45
C MET A 125 -5.09 -1.89 11.00
N ASN A 126 -4.59 -0.69 10.75
CA ASN A 126 -3.24 -0.42 10.30
C ASN A 126 -2.50 0.38 11.37
N TYR A 127 -1.28 -0.02 11.67
CA TYR A 127 -0.34 0.76 12.45
C TYR A 127 0.97 0.88 11.68
N ILE A 128 1.39 2.12 11.42
CA ILE A 128 2.60 2.46 10.69
C ILE A 128 3.48 3.26 11.64
N PRO A 129 4.39 2.60 12.39
CA PRO A 129 5.27 3.29 13.34
C PRO A 129 6.22 4.26 12.66
N LYS A 130 6.52 4.01 11.37
CA LYS A 130 7.45 4.83 10.61
C LYS A 130 7.03 4.94 9.14
N SER A 131 6.53 6.12 8.79
CA SER A 131 6.30 6.55 7.41
C SER A 131 7.25 7.71 7.12
N THR A 132 8.22 7.49 6.24
CA THR A 132 9.21 8.51 5.86
C THR A 132 8.94 8.97 4.45
N THR A 133 8.79 10.28 4.26
CA THR A 133 8.71 10.92 2.95
C THR A 133 9.96 11.76 2.75
N SER A 134 10.73 11.48 1.71
CA SER A 134 11.90 12.26 1.32
C SER A 134 11.58 13.03 0.04
N ILE A 135 11.88 14.32 0.03
CA ILE A 135 11.65 15.25 -1.08
C ILE A 135 12.99 15.83 -1.49
N THR A 136 13.34 15.73 -2.76
CA THR A 136 14.49 16.40 -3.34
C THR A 136 14.01 17.50 -4.26
N LEU A 137 14.35 18.73 -3.95
CA LEU A 137 14.09 19.92 -4.78
C LEU A 137 15.25 20.16 -5.74
N SER A 138 14.96 20.70 -6.92
CA SER A 138 15.97 21.21 -7.86
C SER A 138 15.96 22.73 -7.95
N GLU A 139 14.82 23.34 -7.80
CA GLU A 139 14.62 24.79 -7.78
C GLU A 139 13.74 25.18 -6.59
N PRO A 140 13.94 26.33 -5.97
CA PRO A 140 14.84 27.44 -6.36
C PRO A 140 16.34 27.18 -6.06
N PHE A 141 16.64 26.21 -5.22
CA PHE A 141 18.00 25.71 -4.94
C PHE A 141 17.94 24.23 -4.59
N PRO A 142 19.03 23.48 -4.80
CA PRO A 142 19.06 22.06 -4.41
C PRO A 142 18.84 21.95 -2.89
N LEU A 143 17.79 21.20 -2.51
CA LEU A 143 17.44 20.94 -1.12
C LEU A 143 16.91 19.52 -0.97
N GLU A 144 17.40 18.82 0.03
CA GLU A 144 16.81 17.56 0.47
C GLU A 144 16.05 17.81 1.77
N SER A 145 14.80 17.41 1.77
CA SER A 145 13.91 17.51 2.91
C SER A 145 13.27 16.15 3.17
N GLY A 146 12.95 15.87 4.41
CA GLY A 146 12.32 14.64 4.78
C GLY A 146 11.47 14.76 6.03
N ALA A 147 10.34 14.08 6.04
CA ALA A 147 9.49 14.00 7.21
C ALA A 147 9.24 12.52 7.57
N THR A 148 9.31 12.22 8.85
CA THR A 148 8.95 10.91 9.40
C THR A 148 7.80 11.11 10.37
N GLN A 149 6.77 10.29 10.24
CA GLN A 149 5.56 10.37 11.05
C GLN A 149 5.00 8.98 11.34
N GLN A 150 4.20 8.90 12.39
CA GLN A 150 3.38 7.73 12.67
C GLN A 150 2.03 7.87 11.94
N VAL A 151 1.44 6.72 11.60
CA VAL A 151 0.10 6.68 11.00
C VAL A 151 -0.70 5.55 11.63
N VAL A 152 -1.92 5.87 12.00
CA VAL A 152 -2.90 4.89 12.49
C VAL A 152 -4.10 4.93 11.57
N GLY A 153 -4.65 3.77 11.25
CA GLY A 153 -5.80 3.74 10.37
C GLY A 153 -6.60 2.47 10.49
N GLY A 154 -7.67 2.44 9.75
CA GLY A 154 -8.53 1.28 9.67
C GLY A 154 -9.37 1.31 8.40
N GLY A 155 -10.06 0.22 8.15
CA GLY A 155 -10.89 0.10 6.99
C GLY A 155 -11.55 -1.26 6.87
N PHE A 156 -12.15 -1.47 5.73
CA PHE A 156 -12.83 -2.72 5.40
C PHE A 156 -12.60 -3.08 3.92
N GLY A 157 -12.93 -4.29 3.58
CA GLY A 157 -12.83 -4.76 2.21
C GLY A 157 -13.57 -6.05 1.97
N ALA A 158 -13.50 -6.48 0.72
CA ALA A 158 -14.07 -7.74 0.28
C ALA A 158 -13.16 -8.42 -0.75
N THR A 159 -13.13 -9.74 -0.70
CA THR A 159 -12.42 -10.57 -1.67
C THR A 159 -13.42 -11.52 -2.32
N ALA A 160 -13.62 -11.40 -3.64
CA ALA A 160 -14.28 -12.42 -4.44
C ALA A 160 -13.25 -13.47 -4.88
N ALA A 161 -13.60 -14.74 -4.80
CA ALA A 161 -12.74 -15.85 -5.17
C ALA A 161 -13.46 -16.82 -6.10
N PHE A 162 -12.73 -17.37 -7.06
CA PHE A 162 -13.23 -18.36 -7.99
C PHE A 162 -12.12 -19.37 -8.35
N GLY A 163 -12.51 -20.56 -8.78
CA GLY A 163 -11.57 -21.58 -9.21
C GLY A 163 -12.09 -22.36 -10.41
N PHE A 164 -11.18 -22.73 -11.30
CA PHE A 164 -11.46 -23.52 -12.47
C PHE A 164 -10.26 -24.36 -12.87
N ARG A 165 -10.42 -25.69 -12.97
CA ARG A 165 -9.41 -26.65 -13.45
C ARG A 165 -8.02 -26.52 -12.78
N GLY A 166 -7.99 -26.34 -11.44
CA GLY A 166 -6.74 -26.26 -10.69
C GLY A 166 -6.11 -24.86 -10.62
N VAL A 167 -6.68 -23.90 -11.32
CA VAL A 167 -6.32 -22.48 -11.21
C VAL A 167 -7.38 -21.78 -10.37
N TRP A 168 -6.95 -20.87 -9.53
CA TRP A 168 -7.85 -20.01 -8.78
C TRP A 168 -7.58 -18.53 -9.09
N GLY A 169 -8.60 -17.71 -8.93
CA GLY A 169 -8.50 -16.27 -9.04
C GLY A 169 -9.17 -15.59 -7.87
N THR A 170 -8.66 -14.41 -7.53
CA THR A 170 -9.28 -13.53 -6.55
C THR A 170 -9.29 -12.10 -7.04
N LEU A 171 -10.33 -11.37 -6.66
CA LEU A 171 -10.43 -9.94 -6.79
C LEU A 171 -10.66 -9.36 -5.40
N ASP A 172 -9.69 -8.62 -4.90
CA ASP A 172 -9.73 -7.98 -3.59
C ASP A 172 -9.89 -6.47 -3.76
N VAL A 173 -10.81 -5.88 -3.02
CA VAL A 173 -11.03 -4.44 -2.95
C VAL A 173 -11.09 -4.04 -1.49
N ASN A 174 -10.36 -2.98 -1.13
CA ASN A 174 -10.45 -2.41 0.20
C ASN A 174 -10.39 -0.88 0.22
N TRP A 175 -10.94 -0.33 1.28
CA TRP A 175 -10.97 1.08 1.59
C TRP A 175 -10.42 1.29 2.99
N THR A 176 -9.46 2.21 3.11
CA THR A 176 -8.87 2.56 4.41
C THR A 176 -8.85 4.07 4.59
N TRP A 177 -8.95 4.49 5.84
CA TRP A 177 -8.80 5.85 6.32
C TRP A 177 -7.62 5.87 7.28
N ASN A 178 -6.59 6.62 6.93
CA ASN A 178 -5.33 6.64 7.65
C ASN A 178 -5.07 8.05 8.18
N TYR A 179 -4.86 8.17 9.48
CA TYR A 179 -4.59 9.42 10.19
C TYR A 179 -3.09 9.48 10.46
N ALA A 180 -2.44 10.48 9.93
CA ALA A 180 -1.01 10.72 10.05
C ALA A 180 -0.76 11.98 10.87
N GLU A 181 0.28 11.99 11.71
CA GLU A 181 0.55 13.08 12.67
C GLU A 181 0.73 14.46 12.01
N LEU A 182 1.36 14.50 10.84
CA LEU A 182 1.67 15.75 10.13
C LEU A 182 0.60 16.13 9.09
N VAL A 183 -0.50 15.40 9.00
CA VAL A 183 -1.56 15.62 8.00
C VAL A 183 -2.89 15.91 8.70
N SER A 184 -3.55 16.96 8.29
CA SER A 184 -4.88 17.30 8.78
C SER A 184 -5.93 16.39 8.14
N GLY A 185 -6.61 15.59 8.97
CA GLY A 185 -7.67 14.68 8.52
C GLY A 185 -7.18 13.33 8.01
N ALA A 186 -8.12 12.50 7.60
CA ALA A 186 -7.85 11.15 7.15
C ALA A 186 -7.46 11.09 5.67
N VAL A 187 -6.36 10.42 5.37
CA VAL A 187 -5.98 10.08 3.99
C VAL A 187 -6.71 8.81 3.58
N ARG A 188 -7.67 8.94 2.66
CA ARG A 188 -8.37 7.79 2.09
C ARG A 188 -7.46 7.05 1.10
N THR A 189 -7.44 5.72 1.21
CA THR A 189 -6.77 4.85 0.25
C THR A 189 -7.73 3.76 -0.21
N THR A 190 -7.77 3.52 -1.52
CA THR A 190 -8.49 2.39 -2.12
C THR A 190 -7.48 1.51 -2.84
N LEU A 191 -7.53 0.21 -2.55
CA LEU A 191 -6.72 -0.79 -3.24
C LEU A 191 -7.65 -1.73 -4.01
N LEU A 192 -7.24 -2.06 -5.25
CA LEU A 192 -7.87 -3.08 -6.08
C LEU A 192 -6.78 -4.09 -6.46
N THR A 193 -6.97 -5.37 -6.11
CA THR A 193 -5.92 -6.36 -6.26
C THR A 193 -6.45 -7.66 -6.86
N PRO A 194 -6.44 -7.82 -8.19
CA PRO A 194 -6.63 -9.09 -8.85
C PRO A 194 -5.41 -10.00 -8.67
N ARG A 195 -5.65 -11.29 -8.45
CA ARG A 195 -4.63 -12.35 -8.37
C ARG A 195 -5.11 -13.58 -9.11
N ALA A 196 -4.19 -14.30 -9.73
CA ALA A 196 -4.42 -15.62 -10.30
C ALA A 196 -3.31 -16.56 -9.88
N GLY A 197 -3.64 -17.74 -9.43
CA GLY A 197 -2.69 -18.68 -8.87
C GLY A 197 -3.13 -20.13 -8.98
N MET A 198 -2.27 -21.01 -8.49
CA MET A 198 -2.51 -22.43 -8.45
C MET A 198 -1.85 -23.05 -7.21
N GLU A 199 -2.36 -24.18 -6.79
CA GLU A 199 -1.65 -25.07 -5.86
C GLU A 199 -0.55 -25.79 -6.63
N VAL A 200 0.70 -25.58 -6.24
CA VAL A 200 1.86 -26.14 -6.94
C VAL A 200 2.24 -27.50 -6.37
N LYS A 201 2.10 -27.64 -5.05
CA LYS A 201 2.46 -28.88 -4.36
C LYS A 201 1.66 -29.05 -3.07
N ARG A 202 1.32 -30.30 -2.80
CA ARG A 202 0.70 -30.73 -1.53
C ARG A 202 1.47 -31.89 -0.91
N TRP A 203 1.68 -31.82 0.39
CA TRP A 203 2.31 -32.86 1.20
C TRP A 203 1.37 -33.14 2.37
N ASP A 204 0.68 -34.25 2.38
CA ASP A 204 -0.28 -34.62 3.43
C ASP A 204 -1.18 -33.42 3.83
N LYS A 205 -0.85 -32.72 4.93
CA LYS A 205 -1.61 -31.58 5.47
C LYS A 205 -1.13 -30.21 5.02
N VAL A 206 0.05 -30.15 4.37
CA VAL A 206 0.69 -28.90 3.94
C VAL A 206 0.48 -28.68 2.45
N ALA A 207 0.08 -27.49 2.04
CA ALA A 207 -0.06 -27.13 0.63
C ALA A 207 0.67 -25.81 0.31
N LEU A 208 1.31 -25.76 -0.86
CA LEU A 208 1.95 -24.57 -1.39
C LEU A 208 1.15 -24.03 -2.56
N ASN A 209 0.68 -22.80 -2.42
CA ASN A 209 0.03 -22.03 -3.46
C ASN A 209 0.96 -20.93 -3.94
N LEU A 210 1.04 -20.71 -5.26
CA LEU A 210 1.75 -19.59 -5.87
C LEU A 210 0.80 -18.79 -6.76
N TRP A 211 1.05 -17.47 -6.86
CA TRP A 211 0.25 -16.59 -7.71
C TRP A 211 1.06 -15.45 -8.31
N ILE A 212 0.50 -14.91 -9.37
CA ILE A 212 0.82 -13.59 -9.91
C ILE A 212 -0.39 -12.69 -9.73
N GLY A 213 -0.18 -11.39 -9.65
CA GLY A 213 -1.26 -10.44 -9.51
C GLY A 213 -0.86 -9.05 -9.92
N ALA A 214 -1.80 -8.14 -9.75
CA ALA A 214 -1.58 -6.71 -9.89
C ALA A 214 -2.27 -5.98 -8.73
N MET A 215 -1.77 -4.80 -8.37
CA MET A 215 -2.38 -3.93 -7.37
C MET A 215 -2.51 -2.54 -7.93
N ALA A 216 -3.73 -2.05 -8.02
CA ALA A 216 -4.00 -0.63 -8.25
C ALA A 216 -4.19 0.07 -6.91
N GLN A 217 -3.54 1.21 -6.74
CA GLN A 217 -3.65 2.05 -5.55
C GLN A 217 -4.15 3.44 -5.93
N PHE A 218 -5.21 3.87 -5.26
CA PHE A 218 -5.78 5.21 -5.35
C PHE A 218 -5.71 5.86 -3.97
N ILE A 219 -5.08 7.03 -3.87
CA ILE A 219 -4.99 7.82 -2.64
C ILE A 219 -5.71 9.15 -2.83
N GLY A 220 -6.26 9.70 -1.74
CA GLY A 220 -6.80 11.07 -1.74
C GLY A 220 -5.72 12.04 -2.20
N SER A 221 -6.06 12.90 -3.17
CA SER A 221 -5.10 13.79 -3.83
C SER A 221 -4.65 14.91 -2.90
N GLU A 222 -5.58 15.56 -2.26
CA GLU A 222 -5.34 16.72 -1.41
C GLU A 222 -4.82 16.31 -0.03
N THR A 223 -3.73 16.93 0.39
CA THR A 223 -3.14 16.72 1.71
C THR A 223 -2.76 18.06 2.30
N ASN A 224 -3.40 18.41 3.41
CA ASN A 224 -3.13 19.60 4.17
C ASN A 224 -2.39 19.23 5.45
N GLY A 225 -1.44 20.00 5.88
CA GLY A 225 -0.72 19.76 7.11
C GLY A 225 0.17 20.92 7.52
N ALA A 226 0.88 20.69 8.63
CA ALA A 226 1.85 21.60 9.16
C ALA A 226 3.06 20.84 9.68
N ILE A 227 4.25 21.41 9.48
CA ILE A 227 5.51 20.84 9.95
C ILE A 227 6.36 21.98 10.50
N LYS A 228 7.13 21.74 11.57
CA LYS A 228 8.11 22.70 12.04
C LYS A 228 9.16 22.91 10.97
N LEU A 229 9.62 24.17 10.83
CA LEU A 229 10.63 24.53 9.83
C LEU A 229 11.93 23.74 10.04
N SER A 230 12.36 23.58 11.29
CA SER A 230 13.51 22.73 11.67
C SER A 230 13.40 21.29 11.20
N ASP A 231 12.20 20.70 11.36
CA ASP A 231 11.97 19.29 11.04
C ASP A 231 11.85 19.05 9.53
N ALA A 232 11.33 20.07 8.79
CA ALA A 232 11.21 20.02 7.34
C ALA A 232 12.56 20.04 6.63
N LEU A 233 13.57 20.64 7.21
CA LEU A 233 14.81 20.96 6.53
C LEU A 233 15.99 20.08 6.93
N GLY A 234 15.92 19.43 8.10
CA GLY A 234 17.01 18.58 8.59
C GLY A 234 18.35 19.28 8.80
N GLU A 235 18.40 20.62 8.61
CA GLU A 235 19.59 21.47 8.75
C GLU A 235 19.35 22.56 9.81
N PRO A 236 20.43 23.12 10.40
CA PRO A 236 20.31 24.29 11.27
C PRO A 236 19.62 25.45 10.52
N THR A 237 18.64 26.05 11.14
CA THR A 237 17.73 27.04 10.53
C THR A 237 18.44 28.27 9.99
N GLY A 238 19.60 28.63 10.53
CA GLY A 238 20.42 29.75 10.03
C GLY A 238 20.89 29.53 8.58
N ALA A 239 21.33 28.33 8.24
CA ALA A 239 21.78 28.00 6.89
C ALA A 239 20.66 28.10 5.84
N LEU A 240 19.40 27.88 6.24
CA LEU A 240 18.26 28.07 5.34
C LEU A 240 17.96 29.56 5.12
N VAL A 241 17.94 30.36 6.16
CA VAL A 241 17.71 31.81 6.07
C VAL A 241 18.72 32.41 5.09
N ASP A 242 19.98 32.01 5.18
CA ASP A 242 21.02 32.45 4.24
C ASP A 242 20.73 31.95 2.80
N LYS A 243 20.36 30.73 2.60
CA LYS A 243 19.98 30.17 1.26
C LYS A 243 18.78 30.91 0.66
N VAL A 244 17.75 31.16 1.47
CA VAL A 244 16.54 31.90 1.05
C VAL A 244 16.90 33.34 0.68
N ASN A 245 17.67 34.03 1.51
CA ASN A 245 18.08 35.43 1.25
C ASN A 245 18.99 35.56 0.02
N ASN A 246 19.93 34.64 -0.17
CA ASN A 246 20.76 34.57 -1.37
C ASN A 246 19.96 34.33 -2.64
N TRP A 247 19.02 33.37 -2.60
CA TRP A 247 18.11 33.15 -3.68
C TRP A 247 17.25 34.37 -3.99
N TYR A 248 16.63 34.97 -2.95
CA TYR A 248 15.78 36.13 -3.10
C TYR A 248 16.52 37.33 -3.68
N GLY A 249 17.76 37.58 -3.25
CA GLY A 249 18.62 38.63 -3.78
C GLY A 249 18.99 38.47 -5.26
N GLY A 250 18.97 37.23 -5.76
CA GLY A 250 19.21 36.89 -7.18
C GLY A 250 18.00 37.01 -8.09
N LEU A 251 16.78 37.24 -7.54
CA LEU A 251 15.55 37.34 -8.31
C LEU A 251 15.40 38.70 -9.02
N PRO A 252 14.73 38.71 -10.21
CA PRO A 252 14.30 39.95 -10.85
C PRO A 252 13.34 40.76 -9.94
N PRO A 253 13.32 42.10 -10.01
CA PRO A 253 12.52 42.95 -9.12
C PRO A 253 11.03 42.60 -9.05
N GLY A 254 10.43 42.22 -10.18
CA GLY A 254 9.03 41.78 -10.21
C GLY A 254 8.76 40.49 -9.43
N GLN A 255 9.70 39.57 -9.42
CA GLN A 255 9.59 38.34 -8.63
C GLN A 255 9.90 38.58 -7.15
N GLN A 256 10.86 39.48 -6.86
CA GLN A 256 11.14 39.91 -5.48
C GLN A 256 9.88 40.47 -4.80
N ALA A 257 9.10 41.31 -5.51
CA ALA A 257 7.85 41.86 -4.98
C ALA A 257 6.83 40.76 -4.59
N ILE A 258 6.76 39.67 -5.36
CA ILE A 258 5.84 38.54 -5.10
C ILE A 258 6.28 37.77 -3.85
N PHE A 259 7.61 37.55 -3.70
CA PHE A 259 8.13 36.68 -2.63
C PHE A 259 8.48 37.44 -1.35
N LYS A 260 8.53 38.77 -1.40
CA LYS A 260 8.88 39.60 -0.24
C LYS A 260 8.08 39.23 1.02
N PRO A 261 6.74 39.08 1.00
CA PRO A 261 6.00 38.74 2.21
C PRO A 261 6.39 37.37 2.82
N LEU A 262 6.75 36.43 2.00
CA LEU A 262 7.17 35.08 2.46
C LEU A 262 8.58 35.14 3.06
N VAL A 263 9.52 35.86 2.39
CA VAL A 263 10.89 35.98 2.85
C VAL A 263 10.99 36.81 4.13
N ASP A 264 10.24 37.91 4.23
CA ASP A 264 10.16 38.71 5.45
C ASP A 264 9.65 37.90 6.63
N ARG A 265 8.69 36.99 6.40
CA ARG A 265 8.17 36.12 7.45
C ARG A 265 9.14 35.01 7.85
N ILE A 266 9.87 34.43 6.91
CA ILE A 266 10.95 33.49 7.21
C ILE A 266 12.04 34.15 8.03
N ASN A 267 12.42 35.40 7.67
CA ASN A 267 13.44 36.15 8.37
C ASN A 267 13.00 36.65 9.76
N SER A 268 11.71 36.95 9.94
CA SER A 268 11.15 37.41 11.22
C SER A 268 10.66 36.27 12.13
N ALA A 269 10.52 35.07 11.60
CA ALA A 269 10.09 33.92 12.36
C ALA A 269 11.24 33.44 13.27
N ASP A 270 10.91 33.14 14.54
CA ASP A 270 11.86 32.41 15.38
C ASP A 270 12.10 31.02 14.77
N PRO A 271 13.33 30.73 14.36
CA PRO A 271 13.67 29.50 13.67
C PRO A 271 13.27 28.22 14.41
N GLY A 272 13.25 28.24 15.72
CA GLY A 272 12.92 27.10 16.56
C GLY A 272 11.41 26.82 16.68
N SER A 273 10.56 27.82 16.43
CA SER A 273 9.11 27.75 16.61
C SER A 273 8.32 27.91 15.30
N ALA A 274 8.97 28.37 14.22
CA ALA A 274 8.30 28.57 12.94
C ALA A 274 7.71 27.28 12.37
N THR A 275 6.45 27.38 11.93
CA THR A 275 5.71 26.26 11.33
C THR A 275 5.41 26.58 9.86
N ILE A 276 5.71 25.64 8.98
CA ILE A 276 5.28 25.69 7.57
C ILE A 276 3.95 24.96 7.45
N LYS A 277 2.90 25.69 7.10
CA LYS A 277 1.64 25.12 6.64
C LYS A 277 1.79 24.76 5.17
N TYR A 278 1.30 23.59 4.78
CA TYR A 278 1.35 23.16 3.40
C TYR A 278 0.02 22.56 2.94
N GLN A 279 -0.28 22.78 1.68
CA GLN A 279 -1.33 22.11 0.93
C GLN A 279 -0.69 21.51 -0.32
N LEU A 280 -0.78 20.21 -0.46
CA LEU A 280 -0.15 19.48 -1.55
C LEU A 280 -1.21 18.62 -2.27
N ASP A 281 -1.22 18.68 -3.60
CA ASP A 281 -1.90 17.71 -4.43
C ASP A 281 -0.91 16.62 -4.81
N LYS A 282 -1.16 15.41 -4.34
CA LYS A 282 -0.28 14.27 -4.56
C LYS A 282 -1.02 13.08 -5.17
N LYS A 283 -0.31 12.33 -5.98
CA LYS A 283 -0.77 11.04 -6.52
C LYS A 283 0.35 10.03 -6.49
N VAL A 284 0.01 8.75 -6.49
CA VAL A 284 1.02 7.72 -6.75
C VAL A 284 1.55 7.88 -8.18
N ALA A 285 2.87 7.90 -8.34
CA ALA A 285 3.50 8.05 -9.66
C ALA A 285 3.09 6.93 -10.63
N GLN A 286 2.71 5.78 -10.10
CA GLN A 286 2.14 4.69 -10.89
C GLN A 286 1.03 3.98 -10.11
N THR A 287 -0.17 3.99 -10.68
CA THR A 287 -1.35 3.37 -10.07
C THR A 287 -1.20 1.86 -9.95
N TRP A 288 -0.73 1.18 -11.00
CA TRP A 288 -0.60 -0.27 -11.05
C TRP A 288 0.80 -0.76 -10.67
N ASN A 289 0.87 -1.86 -9.94
CA ASN A 289 2.09 -2.58 -9.60
C ASN A 289 1.86 -4.08 -9.81
N MET A 290 2.86 -4.81 -10.30
CA MET A 290 2.78 -6.26 -10.39
C MET A 290 3.14 -6.90 -9.05
N LEU A 291 2.48 -8.01 -8.77
CA LEU A 291 2.65 -8.80 -7.55
C LEU A 291 3.02 -10.24 -7.92
N ILE A 292 3.91 -10.81 -7.12
CA ILE A 292 4.23 -12.24 -7.13
C ILE A 292 4.19 -12.69 -5.69
N GLY A 293 3.52 -13.80 -5.42
CA GLY A 293 3.38 -14.26 -4.05
C GLY A 293 3.17 -15.76 -3.92
N GLY A 294 3.20 -16.20 -2.67
CA GLY A 294 2.93 -17.57 -2.28
C GLY A 294 2.31 -17.66 -0.90
N GLN A 295 1.61 -18.76 -0.67
CA GLN A 295 1.01 -19.10 0.60
C GLN A 295 1.31 -20.56 0.92
N LEU A 296 1.84 -20.78 2.11
CA LEU A 296 1.99 -22.09 2.69
C LEU A 296 0.81 -22.34 3.63
N GLU A 297 0.00 -23.34 3.32
CA GLU A 297 -1.04 -23.86 4.19
C GLU A 297 -0.42 -24.97 5.05
N ILE A 298 -0.14 -24.67 6.32
CA ILE A 298 0.47 -25.63 7.26
C ILE A 298 -0.57 -26.68 7.64
N ASN A 299 -1.80 -26.28 7.81
CA ASN A 299 -2.97 -27.12 8.07
C ASN A 299 -4.25 -26.29 7.81
N LYS A 300 -5.43 -26.84 8.09
CA LYS A 300 -6.71 -26.14 7.93
C LYS A 300 -6.89 -24.86 8.76
N TYR A 301 -6.00 -24.62 9.73
CA TYR A 301 -6.06 -23.47 10.63
C TYR A 301 -4.99 -22.41 10.33
N TRP A 302 -3.74 -22.79 10.00
CA TRP A 302 -2.60 -21.90 9.91
C TRP A 302 -2.08 -21.74 8.50
N PHE A 303 -1.91 -20.48 8.10
CA PHE A 303 -1.43 -20.08 6.77
C PHE A 303 -0.34 -19.02 6.93
N VAL A 304 0.75 -19.21 6.22
CA VAL A 304 1.82 -18.22 6.08
C VAL A 304 1.82 -17.72 4.64
N ARG A 305 1.84 -16.41 4.47
CA ARG A 305 1.79 -15.77 3.16
C ARG A 305 2.97 -14.82 2.98
N ALA A 306 3.55 -14.79 1.77
CA ALA A 306 4.49 -13.78 1.35
C ALA A 306 4.12 -13.27 -0.05
N GLU A 307 4.29 -11.95 -0.27
CA GLU A 307 3.99 -11.30 -1.55
C GLU A 307 4.98 -10.16 -1.79
N VAL A 308 5.51 -10.04 -2.99
CA VAL A 308 6.40 -8.95 -3.40
C VAL A 308 5.81 -8.19 -4.58
N GLY A 309 5.98 -6.87 -4.54
CA GLY A 309 5.63 -5.98 -5.65
C GLY A 309 6.89 -5.49 -6.35
N VAL A 310 6.90 -5.52 -7.69
CA VAL A 310 8.14 -5.46 -8.47
C VAL A 310 8.24 -4.38 -9.56
N ILE A 311 7.20 -3.58 -9.84
CA ILE A 311 7.28 -2.52 -10.85
C ILE A 311 7.19 -1.17 -10.16
N LYS A 312 8.18 -0.29 -10.33
CA LYS A 312 8.26 1.10 -9.78
C LYS A 312 7.93 1.26 -8.29
N ARG A 313 7.02 0.47 -7.73
CA ARG A 313 6.73 0.38 -6.30
C ARG A 313 7.28 -0.96 -5.79
N THR A 314 8.33 -0.89 -4.99
CA THR A 314 8.87 -2.07 -4.30
C THR A 314 8.08 -2.29 -3.04
N SER A 315 7.49 -3.46 -2.89
CA SER A 315 6.80 -3.85 -1.65
C SER A 315 7.12 -5.29 -1.28
N CYS A 316 7.08 -5.56 0.00
CA CYS A 316 7.19 -6.91 0.56
C CYS A 316 6.15 -7.03 1.67
N LEU A 317 5.30 -8.03 1.57
CA LEU A 317 4.31 -8.37 2.58
C LEU A 317 4.58 -9.78 3.08
N VAL A 318 4.57 -9.96 4.40
CA VAL A 318 4.56 -11.26 5.05
C VAL A 318 3.38 -11.29 6.01
N GLY A 319 2.63 -12.38 6.02
CA GLY A 319 1.45 -12.52 6.86
C GLY A 319 1.31 -13.90 7.46
N LEU A 320 0.79 -13.93 8.68
CA LEU A 320 0.35 -15.12 9.39
C LEU A 320 -1.15 -15.03 9.57
N ASN A 321 -1.87 -16.07 9.15
CA ASN A 321 -3.32 -16.13 9.26
C ASN A 321 -3.73 -17.37 10.02
N TYR A 322 -4.68 -17.21 10.92
CA TYR A 322 -5.34 -18.27 11.66
C TYR A 322 -6.82 -18.29 11.30
N ARG A 323 -7.34 -19.50 11.00
CA ARG A 323 -8.74 -19.69 10.66
C ARG A 323 -9.43 -20.65 11.61
N PHE A 324 -10.71 -20.41 11.86
CA PHE A 324 -11.51 -21.24 12.77
C PHE A 324 -12.98 -21.32 12.31
N GLY A 325 -13.69 -22.33 12.81
CA GLY A 325 -15.13 -22.49 12.59
C GLY A 325 -15.95 -21.47 13.40
N THR A 326 -17.24 -21.45 13.17
CA THR A 326 -18.15 -20.59 13.96
C THR A 326 -18.19 -21.09 15.41
N PRO A 327 -17.95 -20.24 16.40
CA PRO A 327 -18.00 -20.64 17.79
C PRO A 327 -19.36 -21.23 18.17
N GLY A 328 -19.35 -22.39 18.82
CA GLY A 328 -20.59 -23.10 19.23
C GLY A 328 -21.13 -24.15 18.23
N PHE A 329 -20.40 -24.34 17.13
CA PHE A 329 -20.71 -25.36 16.11
C PHE A 329 -19.51 -26.24 15.80
#